data_a6c1f42c510977678e8ef4ec84f742a6
#
_entry.id   a6c1f42c510977678e8ef4ec84f742a6
#
_cell.length_a   1.000
_cell.length_b   1.000
_cell.length_c   1.000
_cell.angle_alpha   90.00
_cell.angle_beta   90.00
_cell.angle_gamma   90.00
#
_symmetry.space_group_name_H-M   'P 1'
#
loop_
_entity.id
_entity.type
_entity.pdbx_description
1 polymer ?
#
loop_
_entity_poly.entity_id
_entity_poly.type
_entity_poly.pdbx_seq_one_letter_code
_entity_poly.pdbx_strand_id
1 'polypeptide(L)'
;MKLFDGISALIKKGVIVSAYALDGAGIVASAAKMSFGNKLGVEFSDALSAKELFANEIGNMIAEVSEEGMKALEESGIAYSVVATVLPENAGFVYKDVKVSEEEALHAWKSKLEKVFPTKAVKSTDAIETKLYQASDIHICKNKVAKPTVFIPVFPGTNCEYDSAKAFERAGAN
;
A
#
# COMPACT_ATOMS: atom_id res chain seq x y z
N MET A 1 12.86 -2.87 17.85
CA MET A 1 13.84 -3.39 16.87
C MET A 1 13.79 -4.92 16.77
N LYS A 2 14.00 -5.72 17.82
CA LYS A 2 13.98 -7.20 17.72
C LYS A 2 12.72 -7.81 17.07
N LEU A 3 11.54 -7.25 17.35
CA LEU A 3 10.28 -7.71 16.73
C LEU A 3 10.30 -7.52 15.20
N PHE A 4 10.62 -6.32 14.73
CA PHE A 4 10.64 -6.01 13.30
C PHE A 4 11.72 -6.78 12.54
N ASP A 5 12.88 -7.00 13.15
CA ASP A 5 13.97 -7.82 12.58
C ASP A 5 13.51 -9.28 12.42
N GLY A 6 12.81 -9.83 13.43
CA GLY A 6 12.24 -11.17 13.39
C GLY A 6 11.16 -11.33 12.34
N ILE A 7 10.22 -10.39 12.26
CA ILE A 7 9.16 -10.37 11.23
C ILE A 7 9.80 -10.28 9.83
N SER A 8 10.76 -9.39 9.63
CA SER A 8 11.49 -9.26 8.35
C SER A 8 12.16 -10.57 7.94
N ALA A 9 12.75 -11.30 8.91
CA ALA A 9 13.37 -12.59 8.65
C ALA A 9 12.36 -13.66 8.23
N LEU A 10 11.17 -13.68 8.86
CA LEU A 10 10.09 -14.60 8.51
C LEU A 10 9.46 -14.28 7.15
N ILE A 11 9.31 -13.01 6.80
CA ILE A 11 8.88 -12.59 5.45
C ILE A 11 9.89 -13.06 4.39
N LYS A 12 11.17 -12.86 4.61
CA LYS A 12 12.23 -13.31 3.67
C LYS A 12 12.26 -14.83 3.48
N LYS A 13 11.84 -15.58 4.49
CA LYS A 13 11.70 -17.05 4.42
C LYS A 13 10.39 -17.51 3.79
N GLY A 14 9.46 -16.60 3.46
CA GLY A 14 8.15 -16.94 2.95
C GLY A 14 7.18 -17.52 4.00
N VAL A 15 7.51 -17.43 5.29
CA VAL A 15 6.64 -17.87 6.40
C VAL A 15 5.48 -16.91 6.59
N ILE A 16 5.77 -15.61 6.56
CA ILE A 16 4.77 -14.55 6.55
C ILE A 16 4.53 -14.17 5.10
N VAL A 17 3.31 -14.34 4.60
CA VAL A 17 2.92 -14.08 3.22
C VAL A 17 2.33 -12.69 3.02
N SER A 18 1.76 -12.12 4.07
CA SER A 18 1.23 -10.76 4.09
C SER A 18 1.36 -10.17 5.49
N ALA A 19 1.61 -8.88 5.61
CA ALA A 19 1.71 -8.20 6.91
C ALA A 19 1.27 -6.74 6.83
N TYR A 20 0.68 -6.24 7.91
CA TYR A 20 0.25 -4.86 8.05
C TYR A 20 0.56 -4.34 9.45
N ALA A 21 1.12 -3.13 9.54
CA ALA A 21 1.34 -2.46 10.82
C ALA A 21 0.01 -1.98 11.39
N LEU A 22 -0.31 -2.34 12.63
CA LEU A 22 -1.54 -1.91 13.27
C LEU A 22 -1.53 -0.40 13.51
N ASP A 23 -2.64 0.23 13.16
CA ASP A 23 -2.89 1.65 13.40
C ASP A 23 -3.93 1.85 14.51
N GLY A 24 -4.36 3.10 14.71
CA GLY A 24 -5.35 3.44 15.73
C GLY A 24 -6.75 2.87 15.50
N ALA A 25 -7.01 2.24 14.35
CA ALA A 25 -8.30 1.64 14.00
C ALA A 25 -8.37 0.14 14.36
N GLY A 26 -7.27 -0.45 14.85
CA GLY A 26 -7.23 -1.80 15.39
C GLY A 26 -7.17 -2.94 14.38
N ILE A 27 -7.37 -4.15 14.88
CA ILE A 27 -7.22 -5.41 14.14
C ILE A 27 -8.21 -5.50 12.98
N VAL A 28 -9.49 -5.17 13.21
CA VAL A 28 -10.55 -5.30 12.19
C VAL A 28 -10.26 -4.46 10.97
N ALA A 29 -9.94 -3.19 11.16
CA ALA A 29 -9.67 -2.29 10.05
C ALA A 29 -8.38 -2.68 9.28
N SER A 30 -7.38 -3.17 9.99
CA SER A 30 -6.12 -3.63 9.39
C SER A 30 -6.33 -4.89 8.57
N ALA A 31 -7.04 -5.90 9.11
CA ALA A 31 -7.40 -7.11 8.37
C ALA A 31 -8.26 -6.81 7.13
N ALA A 32 -9.24 -5.90 7.26
CA ALA A 32 -10.06 -5.48 6.13
C ALA A 32 -9.23 -4.85 5.01
N LYS A 33 -8.28 -3.97 5.35
CA LYS A 33 -7.38 -3.36 4.36
C LYS A 33 -6.48 -4.38 3.67
N MET A 34 -6.02 -5.40 4.36
CA MET A 34 -5.26 -6.51 3.77
C MET A 34 -6.12 -7.34 2.80
N SER A 35 -7.41 -7.46 3.08
CA SER A 35 -8.39 -8.25 2.32
C SER A 35 -8.89 -7.58 1.04
N PHE A 36 -9.03 -6.24 1.00
CA PHE A 36 -9.69 -5.52 -0.11
C PHE A 36 -9.08 -5.76 -1.49
N GLY A 37 -7.80 -6.11 -1.58
CA GLY A 37 -7.13 -6.32 -2.86
C GLY A 37 -7.47 -7.63 -3.53
N ASN A 38 -7.52 -8.72 -2.77
CA ASN A 38 -7.76 -10.09 -3.23
C ASN A 38 -9.15 -10.64 -2.83
N LYS A 39 -9.94 -9.84 -2.11
CA LYS A 39 -11.31 -10.15 -1.67
C LYS A 39 -11.42 -11.38 -0.76
N LEU A 40 -10.35 -11.78 -0.12
CA LEU A 40 -10.40 -12.87 0.85
C LEU A 40 -11.25 -12.46 2.05
N GLY A 41 -12.08 -13.37 2.55
CA GLY A 41 -12.83 -13.15 3.77
C GLY A 41 -11.96 -13.32 5.01
N VAL A 42 -12.47 -12.87 6.16
CA VAL A 42 -11.79 -12.97 7.45
C VAL A 42 -12.82 -13.33 8.54
N GLU A 43 -12.56 -14.37 9.30
CA GLU A 43 -13.31 -14.75 10.50
C GLU A 43 -12.49 -14.42 11.73
N PHE A 44 -12.96 -13.48 12.53
CA PHE A 44 -12.29 -13.06 13.75
C PHE A 44 -12.56 -14.05 14.89
N SER A 45 -11.55 -14.27 15.73
CA SER A 45 -11.64 -15.19 16.86
C SER A 45 -12.70 -14.73 17.87
N ASP A 46 -13.60 -15.64 18.24
CA ASP A 46 -14.62 -15.44 19.26
C ASP A 46 -14.06 -15.23 20.67
N ALA A 47 -12.80 -15.64 20.88
CA ALA A 47 -12.09 -15.41 22.13
C ALA A 47 -11.75 -13.93 22.38
N LEU A 48 -11.72 -13.10 21.33
CA LEU A 48 -11.49 -11.67 21.44
C LEU A 48 -12.81 -10.93 21.69
N SER A 49 -12.77 -9.95 22.55
CA SER A 49 -13.88 -9.01 22.72
C SER A 49 -13.87 -7.96 21.59
N ALA A 50 -15.03 -7.33 21.34
CA ALA A 50 -15.09 -6.21 20.40
C ALA A 50 -14.13 -5.07 20.79
N LYS A 51 -13.91 -4.85 22.08
CA LYS A 51 -12.96 -3.84 22.57
C LYS A 51 -11.52 -4.15 22.13
N GLU A 52 -11.11 -5.41 22.18
CA GLU A 52 -9.76 -5.84 21.73
C GLU A 52 -9.62 -5.75 20.22
N LEU A 53 -10.65 -6.12 19.47
CA LEU A 53 -10.67 -6.04 18.01
C LEU A 53 -10.50 -4.61 17.47
N PHE A 54 -11.00 -3.62 18.20
CA PHE A 54 -10.92 -2.20 17.84
C PHE A 54 -9.94 -1.40 18.72
N ALA A 55 -9.10 -2.07 19.51
CA ALA A 55 -8.10 -1.42 20.34
C ALA A 55 -7.01 -0.74 19.50
N ASN A 56 -6.47 0.35 20.05
CA ASN A 56 -5.28 0.96 19.46
C ASN A 56 -4.05 0.12 19.81
N GLU A 57 -3.50 -0.57 18.83
CA GLU A 57 -2.37 -1.48 18.95
C GLU A 57 -1.15 -0.98 18.16
N ILE A 58 -0.94 0.34 18.11
CA ILE A 58 0.21 0.95 17.43
C ILE A 58 1.52 0.35 17.97
N GLY A 59 2.36 -0.11 17.05
CA GLY A 59 3.63 -0.78 17.36
C GLY A 59 3.56 -2.30 17.21
N ASN A 60 2.36 -2.87 17.10
CA ASN A 60 2.13 -4.27 16.75
C ASN A 60 1.89 -4.43 15.24
N MET A 61 1.90 -5.67 14.79
CA MET A 61 1.63 -6.03 13.39
C MET A 61 0.64 -7.18 13.34
N ILE A 62 -0.25 -7.14 12.35
CA ILE A 62 -1.02 -8.30 11.93
C ILE A 62 -0.30 -8.96 10.76
N ALA A 63 -0.23 -10.28 10.75
CA ALA A 63 0.46 -11.04 9.72
C ALA A 63 -0.36 -12.26 9.33
N GLU A 64 -0.34 -12.58 8.06
CA GLU A 64 -0.90 -13.82 7.51
C GLU A 64 0.20 -14.86 7.42
N VAL A 65 -0.07 -16.03 7.98
CA VAL A 65 0.85 -17.18 8.04
C VAL A 65 0.09 -18.44 7.61
N SER A 66 0.70 -19.24 6.74
CA SER A 66 0.13 -20.54 6.38
C SER A 66 0.19 -21.54 7.54
N GLU A 67 -0.60 -22.60 7.47
CA GLU A 67 -0.55 -23.66 8.48
C GLU A 67 0.87 -24.26 8.62
N GLU A 68 1.56 -24.47 7.52
CA GLU A 68 2.95 -24.96 7.51
C GLU A 68 3.92 -23.92 8.11
N GLY A 69 3.63 -22.63 7.94
CA GLY A 69 4.43 -21.54 8.48
C GLY A 69 4.31 -21.37 9.99
N MET A 70 3.22 -21.82 10.60
CA MET A 70 2.97 -21.68 12.05
C MET A 70 4.08 -22.29 12.89
N LYS A 71 4.60 -23.47 12.53
CA LYS A 71 5.72 -24.09 13.23
C LYS A 71 6.98 -23.21 13.22
N ALA A 72 7.30 -22.62 12.08
CA ALA A 72 8.46 -21.72 11.97
C ALA A 72 8.25 -20.41 12.73
N LEU A 73 7.00 -19.92 12.83
CA LEU A 73 6.66 -18.78 13.67
C LEU A 73 6.88 -19.10 15.16
N GLU A 74 6.42 -20.26 15.64
CA GLU A 74 6.63 -20.74 17.01
C GLU A 74 8.13 -20.84 17.33
N GLU A 75 8.91 -21.47 16.46
CA GLU A 75 10.36 -21.64 16.61
C GLU A 75 11.11 -20.29 16.63
N SER A 76 10.53 -19.24 16.05
CA SER A 76 11.15 -17.90 16.04
C SER A 76 11.21 -17.22 17.40
N GLY A 77 10.39 -17.65 18.36
CA GLY A 77 10.26 -17.06 19.68
C GLY A 77 9.60 -15.69 19.71
N ILE A 78 8.98 -15.26 18.59
CA ILE A 78 8.17 -14.03 18.55
C ILE A 78 6.84 -14.30 19.26
N ALA A 79 6.49 -13.46 20.21
CA ALA A 79 5.20 -13.53 20.86
C ALA A 79 4.09 -13.18 19.86
N TYR A 80 3.07 -14.02 19.75
CA TYR A 80 1.92 -13.81 18.87
C TYR A 80 0.64 -14.34 19.49
N SER A 81 -0.48 -13.92 18.92
CA SER A 81 -1.79 -14.51 19.17
C SER A 81 -2.53 -14.67 17.84
N VAL A 82 -3.31 -15.75 17.73
CA VAL A 82 -4.17 -15.96 16.55
C VAL A 82 -5.44 -15.13 16.74
N VAL A 83 -5.61 -14.13 15.89
CA VAL A 83 -6.71 -13.15 15.99
C VAL A 83 -7.83 -13.41 14.99
N ALA A 84 -7.53 -14.11 13.90
CA ALA A 84 -8.50 -14.41 12.85
C ALA A 84 -8.04 -15.59 11.98
N THR A 85 -8.96 -16.11 11.18
CA THR A 85 -8.73 -17.09 10.12
C THR A 85 -9.13 -16.49 8.78
N VAL A 86 -8.31 -16.70 7.75
CA VAL A 86 -8.62 -16.26 6.39
C VAL A 86 -9.68 -17.18 5.80
N LEU A 87 -10.70 -16.60 5.19
CA LEU A 87 -11.79 -17.28 4.51
C LEU A 87 -11.64 -17.16 2.99
N PRO A 88 -12.34 -18.00 2.21
CA PRO A 88 -12.38 -17.90 0.75
C PRO A 88 -12.83 -16.51 0.24
N GLU A 89 -12.58 -16.26 -1.04
CA GLU A 89 -13.02 -15.03 -1.70
C GLU A 89 -14.53 -14.77 -1.51
N ASN A 90 -14.86 -13.50 -1.31
CA ASN A 90 -16.23 -12.99 -1.13
C ASN A 90 -16.97 -13.56 0.10
N ALA A 91 -16.28 -14.22 1.03
CA ALA A 91 -16.89 -14.67 2.28
C ALA A 91 -17.24 -13.50 3.22
N GLY A 92 -16.57 -12.35 3.05
CA GLY A 92 -16.77 -11.16 3.89
C GLY A 92 -16.06 -11.26 5.24
N PHE A 93 -16.44 -10.40 6.17
CA PHE A 93 -15.90 -10.31 7.52
C PHE A 93 -16.90 -10.88 8.51
N VAL A 94 -16.47 -11.83 9.31
CA VAL A 94 -17.33 -12.57 10.27
C VAL A 94 -16.78 -12.38 11.67
N TYR A 95 -17.66 -12.05 12.61
CA TYR A 95 -17.36 -12.08 14.02
C TYR A 95 -18.62 -12.50 14.78
N LYS A 96 -18.59 -13.69 15.39
CA LYS A 96 -19.76 -14.30 16.04
C LYS A 96 -20.94 -14.39 15.05
N ASP A 97 -22.07 -13.80 15.42
CA ASP A 97 -23.29 -13.74 14.62
C ASP A 97 -23.33 -12.55 13.64
N VAL A 98 -22.30 -11.68 13.66
CA VAL A 98 -22.20 -10.52 12.78
C VAL A 98 -21.43 -10.88 11.52
N LYS A 99 -22.02 -10.57 10.36
CA LYS A 99 -21.37 -10.71 9.07
C LYS A 99 -21.50 -9.41 8.28
N VAL A 100 -20.36 -8.92 7.75
CA VAL A 100 -20.29 -7.75 6.88
C VAL A 100 -19.69 -8.17 5.56
N SER A 101 -20.29 -7.80 4.44
CA SER A 101 -19.73 -8.09 3.13
C SER A 101 -18.47 -7.26 2.87
N GLU A 102 -17.59 -7.78 2.02
CA GLU A 102 -16.39 -7.04 1.60
C GLU A 102 -16.75 -5.73 0.89
N GLU A 103 -17.80 -5.74 0.05
CA GLU A 103 -18.28 -4.56 -0.66
C GLU A 103 -18.77 -3.48 0.30
N GLU A 104 -19.54 -3.85 1.33
CA GLU A 104 -20.04 -2.93 2.35
C GLU A 104 -18.88 -2.30 3.15
N ALA A 105 -17.92 -3.12 3.59
CA ALA A 105 -16.74 -2.64 4.31
C ALA A 105 -15.88 -1.72 3.44
N LEU A 106 -15.64 -2.07 2.19
CA LEU A 106 -14.89 -1.25 1.24
C LEU A 106 -15.61 0.08 0.95
N HIS A 107 -16.94 0.05 0.78
CA HIS A 107 -17.74 1.25 0.61
C HIS A 107 -17.64 2.16 1.84
N ALA A 108 -17.81 1.61 3.03
CA ALA A 108 -17.68 2.37 4.28
C ALA A 108 -16.31 3.03 4.43
N TRP A 109 -15.24 2.33 4.01
CA TRP A 109 -13.89 2.88 4.04
C TRP A 109 -13.69 4.02 3.03
N LYS A 110 -14.14 3.86 1.79
CA LYS A 110 -13.95 4.83 0.70
C LYS A 110 -14.87 6.05 0.79
N SER A 111 -16.11 5.87 1.27
CA SER A 111 -17.16 6.90 1.15
C SER A 111 -16.96 8.13 2.03
N LYS A 112 -16.12 8.06 3.06
CA LYS A 112 -15.94 9.16 4.02
C LYS A 112 -15.52 10.48 3.37
N LEU A 113 -14.66 10.42 2.39
CA LEU A 113 -14.15 11.60 1.69
C LEU A 113 -14.67 11.74 0.26
N GLU A 114 -15.59 10.88 -0.17
CA GLU A 114 -16.06 10.80 -1.56
C GLU A 114 -16.63 12.13 -2.07
N LYS A 115 -17.24 12.92 -1.20
CA LYS A 115 -17.79 14.25 -1.55
C LYS A 115 -16.71 15.30 -1.83
N VAL A 116 -15.52 15.16 -1.24
CA VAL A 116 -14.41 16.12 -1.36
C VAL A 116 -13.35 15.60 -2.33
N PHE A 117 -13.07 14.32 -2.27
CA PHE A 117 -12.10 13.61 -3.10
C PHE A 117 -12.77 12.38 -3.74
N PRO A 118 -13.52 12.55 -4.83
CA PRO A 118 -14.20 11.43 -5.50
C PRO A 118 -13.19 10.35 -5.93
N THR A 119 -13.50 9.10 -5.62
CA THR A 119 -12.66 7.95 -6.04
C THR A 119 -12.79 7.64 -7.53
N LYS A 120 -13.80 8.18 -8.19
CA LYS A 120 -14.02 8.05 -9.64
C LYS A 120 -14.12 9.43 -10.26
N ALA A 121 -13.34 9.67 -11.31
CA ALA A 121 -13.53 10.85 -12.13
C ALA A 121 -14.90 10.79 -12.84
N VAL A 122 -15.51 11.96 -13.03
CA VAL A 122 -16.67 12.07 -13.93
C VAL A 122 -16.21 11.58 -15.30
N LYS A 123 -16.90 10.61 -15.87
CA LYS A 123 -16.60 10.14 -17.22
C LYS A 123 -16.82 11.30 -18.17
N SER A 124 -15.73 11.80 -18.77
CA SER A 124 -15.84 12.64 -19.94
C SER A 124 -16.43 11.81 -21.07
N THR A 125 -17.49 12.31 -21.69
CA THR A 125 -18.07 11.71 -22.90
C THR A 125 -17.23 12.05 -24.14
N ASP A 126 -16.32 13.00 -24.02
CA ASP A 126 -15.49 13.45 -25.13
C ASP A 126 -14.23 12.58 -25.21
N ALA A 127 -14.00 11.99 -26.37
CA ALA A 127 -12.76 11.31 -26.65
C ALA A 127 -11.60 12.32 -26.62
N ILE A 128 -10.63 12.09 -25.77
CA ILE A 128 -9.41 12.87 -25.78
C ILE A 128 -8.60 12.47 -27.01
N GLU A 129 -8.51 13.35 -27.98
CA GLU A 129 -7.65 13.15 -29.14
C GLU A 129 -6.19 13.25 -28.70
N THR A 130 -5.51 12.12 -28.63
CA THR A 130 -4.08 12.06 -28.34
C THR A 130 -3.31 12.33 -29.63
N LYS A 131 -2.80 13.54 -29.80
CA LYS A 131 -1.87 13.85 -30.88
C LYS A 131 -0.53 13.23 -30.56
N LEU A 132 -0.19 12.15 -31.23
CA LEU A 132 1.14 11.58 -31.16
C LEU A 132 2.11 12.43 -31.99
N TYR A 133 3.23 12.80 -31.38
CA TYR A 133 4.30 13.47 -32.13
C TYR A 133 4.90 12.46 -33.13
N GLN A 134 4.82 12.81 -34.42
CA GLN A 134 5.43 12.06 -35.49
C GLN A 134 6.47 12.96 -36.14
N ALA A 135 7.73 12.73 -35.80
CA ALA A 135 8.84 13.38 -36.50
C ALA A 135 9.43 12.41 -37.52
N SER A 136 9.49 12.85 -38.77
CA SER A 136 10.25 12.16 -39.81
C SER A 136 11.76 12.35 -39.62
N ASP A 137 12.15 13.48 -39.01
CA ASP A 137 13.55 13.85 -38.83
C ASP A 137 13.89 14.15 -37.37
N ILE A 138 15.02 13.62 -36.90
CA ILE A 138 15.58 13.95 -35.60
C ILE A 138 16.30 15.31 -35.75
N HIS A 139 15.87 16.33 -35.00
CA HIS A 139 16.55 17.58 -34.97
C HIS A 139 17.94 17.42 -34.32
N ILE A 140 18.98 17.64 -35.10
CA ILE A 140 20.37 17.65 -34.63
C ILE A 140 20.83 19.08 -34.47
N CYS A 141 21.24 19.49 -33.25
CA CYS A 141 21.77 20.79 -32.98
C CYS A 141 23.02 21.05 -33.85
N LYS A 142 22.99 22.15 -34.60
CA LYS A 142 24.12 22.56 -35.47
C LYS A 142 25.31 23.07 -34.65
N ASN A 143 25.04 23.71 -33.52
CA ASN A 143 26.07 24.21 -32.62
C ASN A 143 26.31 23.15 -31.52
N LYS A 144 27.28 22.29 -31.74
CA LYS A 144 27.66 21.25 -30.78
C LYS A 144 28.55 21.85 -29.70
N VAL A 145 28.13 21.76 -28.45
CA VAL A 145 28.88 22.18 -27.27
C VAL A 145 29.24 20.90 -26.48
N ALA A 146 30.54 20.72 -26.24
CA ALA A 146 31.02 19.51 -25.53
C ALA A 146 30.48 19.42 -24.09
N LYS A 147 30.28 20.56 -23.44
CA LYS A 147 29.75 20.66 -22.08
C LYS A 147 28.69 21.77 -22.02
N PRO A 148 27.42 21.46 -22.28
CA PRO A 148 26.36 22.46 -22.28
C PRO A 148 26.11 23.01 -20.87
N THR A 149 25.74 24.29 -20.80
CA THR A 149 25.28 24.90 -19.55
C THR A 149 23.76 24.81 -19.49
N VAL A 150 23.24 24.37 -18.33
CA VAL A 150 21.81 24.24 -18.06
C VAL A 150 21.39 25.31 -17.06
N PHE A 151 20.39 26.11 -17.41
CA PHE A 151 19.78 27.08 -16.51
C PHE A 151 18.49 26.50 -15.93
N ILE A 152 18.43 26.44 -14.61
CA ILE A 152 17.25 25.90 -13.86
C ILE A 152 16.67 27.05 -13.04
N PRO A 153 15.60 27.73 -13.52
CA PRO A 153 14.98 28.81 -12.77
C PRO A 153 14.20 28.23 -11.56
N VAL A 154 14.36 28.85 -10.39
CA VAL A 154 13.67 28.48 -9.15
C VAL A 154 12.74 29.63 -8.75
N PHE A 155 11.46 29.32 -8.59
CA PHE A 155 10.42 30.24 -8.17
C PHE A 155 9.78 29.74 -6.84
N PRO A 156 9.04 30.57 -6.12
CA PRO A 156 8.25 30.12 -4.99
C PRO A 156 7.33 28.95 -5.37
N GLY A 157 7.49 27.80 -4.70
CA GLY A 157 6.77 26.57 -5.03
C GLY A 157 7.46 25.64 -6.04
N THR A 158 8.62 26.02 -6.61
CA THR A 158 9.46 25.09 -7.40
C THR A 158 9.94 23.96 -6.47
N ASN A 159 9.95 22.73 -7.00
CA ASN A 159 10.40 21.53 -6.30
C ASN A 159 11.32 20.72 -7.22
N CYS A 160 12.20 19.90 -6.64
CA CYS A 160 13.14 19.02 -7.35
C CYS A 160 14.22 19.74 -8.19
N GLU A 161 14.51 21.01 -7.95
CA GLU A 161 15.57 21.74 -8.64
C GLU A 161 16.95 21.13 -8.39
N TYR A 162 17.22 20.67 -7.17
CA TYR A 162 18.48 20.00 -6.83
C TYR A 162 18.64 18.65 -7.53
N ASP A 163 17.55 17.89 -7.65
CA ASP A 163 17.56 16.59 -8.34
C ASP A 163 17.75 16.79 -9.84
N SER A 164 17.11 17.80 -10.41
CA SER A 164 17.30 18.20 -11.80
C SER A 164 18.74 18.61 -12.07
N ALA A 165 19.33 19.46 -11.22
CA ALA A 165 20.72 19.86 -11.33
C ALA A 165 21.68 18.67 -11.33
N LYS A 166 21.51 17.74 -10.38
CA LYS A 166 22.31 16.49 -10.30
C LYS A 166 22.15 15.61 -11.54
N ALA A 167 20.93 15.53 -12.11
CA ALA A 167 20.70 14.74 -13.30
C ALA A 167 21.46 15.31 -14.52
N PHE A 168 21.43 16.61 -14.71
CA PHE A 168 22.17 17.27 -15.77
C PHE A 168 23.69 17.20 -15.57
N GLU A 169 24.16 17.37 -14.34
CA GLU A 169 25.58 17.21 -13.99
C GLU A 169 26.08 15.79 -14.31
N ARG A 170 25.32 14.74 -13.93
CA ARG A 170 25.63 13.35 -14.26
C ARG A 170 25.65 13.09 -15.77
N ALA A 171 24.84 13.81 -16.53
CA ALA A 171 24.83 13.77 -18.00
C ALA A 171 25.96 14.57 -18.63
N GLY A 172 26.82 15.24 -17.85
CA GLY A 172 27.97 15.98 -18.33
C GLY A 172 27.71 17.45 -18.63
N ALA A 173 26.61 18.04 -18.17
CA ALA A 173 26.34 19.48 -18.27
C ALA A 173 26.97 20.26 -17.09
N ASN A 174 27.01 21.60 -17.26
CA ASN A 174 27.31 22.56 -16.19
C ASN A 174 26.02 23.15 -15.64
#